data_0b5e9517dd8d00d6d9297be510440cf7
#
_entry.id   0b5e9517dd8d00d6d9297be510440cf7
#
_cell.length_a   1.000
_cell.length_b   1.000
_cell.length_c   1.000
_cell.angle_alpha   90.00
_cell.angle_beta   90.00
_cell.angle_gamma   90.00
#
_symmetry.space_group_name_H-M   'P 1'
#
loop_
_entity.id
_entity.type
_entity.pdbx_description
1 polymer ?
#
loop_
_entity_poly.entity_id
_entity_poly.type
_entity_poly.pdbx_seq_one_letter_code
_entity_poly.pdbx_strand_id
1 'polypeptide(L)'
;MFLNIGFKSVTMDDISNEMGISKKTVYQFFRNKSDLVAHSCNTILDTISKDIEEVESWNLNPIEEMFEARKIILRRLKNEKTSPVYQLEKYYPKIYETLRKERFEMMDGCLIDNLRKGIERGYYRADINPVIISRIYHNGVTGLKEKEFYDQHIYPVPYLMNVFLEYHIRAIATPKGIDTLSDILVKDRNKSSMMPPSAIGL
;
A
#
# COMPACT_ATOMS: atom_id res chain seq x y z
N MET A 1 -13.12 3.36 13.55
CA MET A 1 -13.89 2.19 14.00
C MET A 1 -13.73 0.99 13.06
N PHE A 2 -14.06 1.04 11.78
CA PHE A 2 -14.03 -0.13 10.88
C PHE A 2 -12.69 -0.88 10.84
N LEU A 3 -11.57 -0.18 10.73
CA LEU A 3 -10.23 -0.79 10.70
C LEU A 3 -9.80 -1.45 12.02
N ASN A 4 -10.34 -1.00 13.15
CA ASN A 4 -9.95 -1.48 14.48
C ASN A 4 -10.88 -2.54 15.05
N ILE A 5 -12.19 -2.45 14.76
CA ILE A 5 -13.25 -3.30 15.30
C ILE A 5 -13.76 -4.27 14.22
N GLY A 6 -13.68 -3.85 12.96
CA GLY A 6 -14.11 -4.62 11.80
C GLY A 6 -15.45 -4.17 11.23
N PHE A 7 -15.61 -4.38 9.93
CA PHE A 7 -16.78 -3.95 9.17
C PHE A 7 -18.09 -4.66 9.59
N LYS A 8 -18.00 -5.92 10.00
CA LYS A 8 -19.17 -6.69 10.43
C LYS A 8 -19.71 -6.20 11.77
N SER A 9 -18.83 -6.01 12.74
CA SER A 9 -19.18 -5.77 14.15
C SER A 9 -19.70 -4.35 14.41
N VAL A 10 -19.17 -3.36 13.70
CA VAL A 10 -19.57 -1.94 13.87
C VAL A 10 -20.98 -1.72 13.33
N THR A 11 -21.88 -1.14 14.12
CA THR A 11 -23.26 -0.78 13.74
C THR A 11 -23.40 0.74 13.49
N MET A 12 -24.53 1.15 12.91
CA MET A 12 -24.86 2.59 12.75
C MET A 12 -25.08 3.26 14.10
N ASP A 13 -25.51 2.52 15.11
CA ASP A 13 -25.67 3.00 16.48
C ASP A 13 -24.32 3.24 17.14
N ASP A 14 -23.37 2.32 16.98
CA ASP A 14 -22.01 2.51 17.50
C ASP A 14 -21.36 3.76 16.90
N ILE A 15 -21.55 3.98 15.60
CA ILE A 15 -21.00 5.14 14.91
C ILE A 15 -21.63 6.43 15.40
N SER A 16 -22.97 6.48 15.52
CA SER A 16 -23.67 7.67 16.03
C SER A 16 -23.25 8.01 17.46
N ASN A 17 -23.11 6.99 18.33
CA ASN A 17 -22.65 7.16 19.70
C ASN A 17 -21.21 7.66 19.77
N GLU A 18 -20.30 7.09 19.01
CA GLU A 18 -18.89 7.50 18.96
C GLU A 18 -18.72 8.93 18.45
N MET A 19 -19.54 9.33 17.49
CA MET A 19 -19.53 10.70 16.94
C MET A 19 -20.31 11.71 17.78
N GLY A 20 -21.06 11.28 18.81
CA GLY A 20 -21.90 12.17 19.63
C GLY A 20 -23.05 12.79 18.87
N ILE A 21 -23.55 12.12 17.81
CA ILE A 21 -24.65 12.61 16.97
C ILE A 21 -25.83 11.62 16.96
N SER A 22 -27.02 12.08 16.54
CA SER A 22 -28.17 11.18 16.43
C SER A 22 -28.01 10.20 15.25
N LYS A 23 -28.55 8.99 15.40
CA LYS A 23 -28.67 8.02 14.31
C LYS A 23 -29.39 8.61 13.09
N LYS A 24 -30.40 9.44 13.31
CA LYS A 24 -31.12 10.18 12.26
C LYS A 24 -30.15 11.07 11.47
N THR A 25 -29.21 11.73 12.15
CA THR A 25 -28.19 12.57 11.51
C THR A 25 -27.29 11.74 10.61
N VAL A 26 -26.83 10.54 11.07
CA VAL A 26 -26.01 9.65 10.23
C VAL A 26 -26.78 9.25 8.97
N TYR A 27 -28.05 8.90 9.08
CA TYR A 27 -28.91 8.53 7.93
C TYR A 27 -29.27 9.68 6.98
N GLN A 28 -29.01 10.93 7.36
CA GLN A 28 -29.11 12.06 6.44
C GLN A 28 -27.98 12.06 5.39
N PHE A 29 -26.82 11.53 5.75
CA PHE A 29 -25.63 11.48 4.88
C PHE A 29 -25.45 10.12 4.20
N PHE A 30 -25.81 9.02 4.87
CA PHE A 30 -25.58 7.66 4.39
C PHE A 30 -26.87 6.85 4.42
N ARG A 31 -27.30 6.36 3.27
CA ARG A 31 -28.55 5.60 3.12
C ARG A 31 -28.61 4.33 3.97
N ASN A 32 -27.46 3.69 4.16
CA ASN A 32 -27.31 2.47 4.96
C ASN A 32 -25.83 2.25 5.31
N LYS A 33 -25.56 1.20 6.08
CA LYS A 33 -24.20 0.84 6.49
C LYS A 33 -23.27 0.55 5.32
N SER A 34 -23.75 -0.10 4.26
CA SER A 34 -22.93 -0.39 3.06
C SER A 34 -22.48 0.88 2.36
N ASP A 35 -23.35 1.88 2.29
CA ASP A 35 -23.05 3.20 1.74
C ASP A 35 -21.94 3.89 2.55
N LEU A 36 -22.07 3.89 3.89
CA LEU A 36 -21.04 4.41 4.78
C LEU A 36 -19.71 3.66 4.68
N VAL A 37 -19.73 2.32 4.55
CA VAL A 37 -18.53 1.51 4.34
C VAL A 37 -17.84 1.92 3.03
N ALA A 38 -18.58 2.05 1.93
CA ALA A 38 -18.02 2.47 0.65
C ALA A 38 -17.35 3.86 0.75
N HIS A 39 -18.04 4.84 1.31
CA HIS A 39 -17.49 6.19 1.50
C HIS A 39 -16.24 6.19 2.39
N SER A 40 -16.26 5.41 3.49
CA SER A 40 -15.09 5.30 4.39
C SER A 40 -13.87 4.71 3.68
N CYS A 41 -14.09 3.71 2.84
CA CYS A 41 -13.00 3.09 2.07
C CYS A 41 -12.45 4.05 1.00
N ASN A 42 -13.33 4.74 0.26
CA ASN A 42 -12.91 5.73 -0.74
C ASN A 42 -12.12 6.88 -0.09
N THR A 43 -12.55 7.39 1.06
CA THR A 43 -11.79 8.40 1.81
C THR A 43 -10.37 7.94 2.15
N ILE A 44 -10.17 6.67 2.45
CA ILE A 44 -8.84 6.12 2.71
C ILE A 44 -8.01 6.09 1.42
N LEU A 45 -8.59 5.65 0.30
CA LEU A 45 -7.90 5.65 -1.00
C LEU A 45 -7.53 7.07 -1.43
N ASP A 46 -8.46 8.02 -1.32
CA ASP A 46 -8.21 9.45 -1.63
C ASP A 46 -7.08 10.02 -0.78
N THR A 47 -7.02 9.62 0.50
CA THR A 47 -5.95 10.07 1.39
C THR A 47 -4.60 9.49 0.98
N ILE A 48 -4.56 8.22 0.59
CA ILE A 48 -3.34 7.56 0.09
C ILE A 48 -2.89 8.21 -1.23
N SER A 49 -3.83 8.51 -2.14
CA SER A 49 -3.51 9.18 -3.40
C SER A 49 -2.87 10.54 -3.15
N LYS A 50 -3.45 11.36 -2.28
CA LYS A 50 -2.90 12.67 -1.91
C LYS A 50 -1.52 12.58 -1.26
N ASP A 51 -1.31 11.60 -0.36
CA ASP A 51 -0.01 11.39 0.26
C ASP A 51 1.06 11.00 -0.81
N ILE A 52 0.69 10.25 -1.85
CA ILE A 52 1.59 9.87 -2.95
C ILE A 52 1.86 11.09 -3.85
N GLU A 53 0.84 11.86 -4.21
CA GLU A 53 0.97 13.10 -4.97
C GLU A 53 1.89 14.11 -4.25
N GLU A 54 1.83 14.17 -2.91
CA GLU A 54 2.74 14.98 -2.11
C GLU A 54 4.19 14.52 -2.28
N VAL A 55 4.46 13.20 -2.24
CA VAL A 55 5.81 12.65 -2.47
C VAL A 55 6.33 13.02 -3.87
N GLU A 56 5.49 12.97 -4.89
CA GLU A 56 5.87 13.38 -6.24
C GLU A 56 6.31 14.86 -6.30
N SER A 57 5.72 15.72 -5.45
CA SER A 57 6.07 17.14 -5.36
C SER A 57 7.46 17.38 -4.74
N TRP A 58 8.03 16.42 -4.03
CA TRP A 58 9.34 16.55 -3.35
C TRP A 58 10.54 16.51 -4.30
N ASN A 59 10.31 16.29 -5.59
CA ASN A 59 11.33 16.23 -6.63
C ASN A 59 12.48 15.26 -6.36
N LEU A 60 12.14 14.13 -5.76
CA LEU A 60 13.05 13.03 -5.47
C LEU A 60 13.53 12.33 -6.75
N ASN A 61 14.58 11.51 -6.64
CA ASN A 61 14.84 10.57 -7.71
C ASN A 61 13.82 9.42 -7.71
N PRO A 62 13.60 8.73 -8.85
CA PRO A 62 12.56 7.71 -8.97
C PRO A 62 12.67 6.56 -7.96
N ILE A 63 13.86 6.22 -7.51
CA ILE A 63 14.07 5.17 -6.52
C ILE A 63 13.66 5.66 -5.12
N GLU A 64 14.04 6.88 -4.74
CA GLU A 64 13.59 7.50 -3.49
C GLU A 64 12.07 7.65 -3.44
N GLU A 65 11.42 8.05 -4.56
CA GLU A 65 9.96 8.11 -4.65
C GLU A 65 9.32 6.76 -4.30
N MET A 66 9.80 5.64 -4.83
CA MET A 66 9.29 4.31 -4.51
C MET A 66 9.46 3.95 -3.02
N PHE A 67 10.60 4.31 -2.41
CA PHE A 67 10.82 4.06 -0.99
C PHE A 67 9.88 4.90 -0.10
N GLU A 68 9.64 6.16 -0.44
CA GLU A 68 8.73 7.02 0.31
C GLU A 68 7.27 6.58 0.14
N ALA A 69 6.81 6.28 -1.09
CA ALA A 69 5.48 5.72 -1.35
C ALA A 69 5.24 4.44 -0.53
N ARG A 70 6.22 3.53 -0.47
CA ARG A 70 6.14 2.34 0.38
C ARG A 70 5.99 2.70 1.87
N LYS A 71 6.75 3.68 2.38
CA LYS A 71 6.64 4.11 3.79
C LYS A 71 5.26 4.64 4.12
N ILE A 72 4.63 5.37 3.20
CA ILE A 72 3.25 5.85 3.34
C ILE A 72 2.29 4.68 3.46
N ILE A 73 2.37 3.72 2.53
CA ILE A 73 1.52 2.53 2.52
C ILE A 73 1.68 1.75 3.84
N LEU A 74 2.91 1.53 4.30
CA LEU A 74 3.18 0.82 5.55
C LEU A 74 2.66 1.57 6.78
N ARG A 75 2.75 2.89 6.82
CA ARG A 75 2.19 3.70 7.91
C ARG A 75 0.66 3.56 7.98
N ARG A 76 -0.02 3.55 6.84
CA ARG A 76 -1.47 3.37 6.77
C ARG A 76 -1.91 1.96 7.20
N LEU A 77 -1.14 0.93 6.80
CA LEU A 77 -1.42 -0.46 7.18
C LEU A 77 -1.11 -0.78 8.67
N LYS A 78 -0.22 -0.04 9.31
CA LYS A 78 0.20 -0.30 10.70
C LYS A 78 -0.95 -0.20 11.71
N ASN A 79 -1.99 0.55 11.40
CA ASN A 79 -3.15 0.75 12.29
C ASN A 79 -4.27 -0.28 12.07
N GLU A 80 -4.08 -1.27 11.19
CA GLU A 80 -5.06 -2.31 10.91
C GLU A 80 -4.97 -3.43 11.96
N LYS A 81 -5.84 -3.42 12.96
CA LYS A 81 -5.94 -4.48 13.99
C LYS A 81 -6.77 -5.69 13.55
N THR A 82 -7.56 -5.54 12.48
CA THR A 82 -8.38 -6.60 11.89
C THR A 82 -7.91 -6.84 10.46
N SER A 83 -8.42 -7.86 9.79
CA SER A 83 -8.17 -8.07 8.36
C SER A 83 -9.26 -7.36 7.52
N PRO A 84 -9.16 -6.01 7.32
CA PRO A 84 -10.23 -5.24 6.69
C PRO A 84 -10.52 -5.73 5.28
N VAL A 85 -9.49 -6.08 4.53
CA VAL A 85 -9.61 -6.60 3.16
C VAL A 85 -10.44 -7.88 3.13
N TYR A 86 -10.12 -8.86 4.01
CA TYR A 86 -10.88 -10.09 4.12
C TYR A 86 -12.35 -9.85 4.51
N GLN A 87 -12.60 -8.91 5.43
CA GLN A 87 -13.97 -8.59 5.83
C GLN A 87 -14.76 -7.89 4.72
N LEU A 88 -14.12 -6.99 3.96
CA LEU A 88 -14.74 -6.38 2.78
C LEU A 88 -15.09 -7.42 1.73
N GLU A 89 -14.16 -8.29 1.39
CA GLU A 89 -14.38 -9.36 0.42
C GLU A 89 -15.54 -10.27 0.84
N LYS A 90 -15.56 -10.68 2.10
CA LYS A 90 -16.57 -11.59 2.63
C LYS A 90 -17.96 -10.97 2.80
N TYR A 91 -18.06 -9.75 3.30
CA TYR A 91 -19.33 -9.13 3.71
C TYR A 91 -19.81 -8.02 2.78
N TYR A 92 -18.93 -7.47 1.94
CA TYR A 92 -19.22 -6.36 1.02
C TYR A 92 -18.54 -6.58 -0.34
N PRO A 93 -18.76 -7.74 -1.03
CA PRO A 93 -18.00 -8.14 -2.21
C PRO A 93 -18.05 -7.12 -3.34
N LYS A 94 -19.21 -6.46 -3.57
CA LYS A 94 -19.33 -5.42 -4.61
C LYS A 94 -18.46 -4.19 -4.30
N ILE A 95 -18.39 -3.78 -3.04
CA ILE A 95 -17.53 -2.67 -2.61
C ILE A 95 -16.06 -3.08 -2.75
N TYR A 96 -15.73 -4.29 -2.33
CA TYR A 96 -14.38 -4.84 -2.47
C TYR A 96 -13.89 -4.84 -3.92
N GLU A 97 -14.71 -5.33 -4.87
CA GLU A 97 -14.37 -5.35 -6.29
C GLU A 97 -14.11 -3.95 -6.86
N THR A 98 -14.97 -2.99 -6.53
CA THR A 98 -14.79 -1.59 -6.96
C THR A 98 -13.49 -1.02 -6.41
N LEU A 99 -13.27 -1.14 -5.11
CA LEU A 99 -12.05 -0.64 -4.45
C LEU A 99 -10.78 -1.33 -4.95
N ARG A 100 -10.84 -2.63 -5.25
CA ARG A 100 -9.72 -3.39 -5.81
C ARG A 100 -9.32 -2.82 -7.18
N LYS A 101 -10.30 -2.49 -8.01
CA LYS A 101 -10.08 -1.90 -9.33
C LYS A 101 -9.50 -0.47 -9.21
N GLU A 102 -10.13 0.39 -8.44
CA GLU A 102 -9.67 1.78 -8.22
C GLU A 102 -8.26 1.83 -7.65
N ARG A 103 -7.96 0.98 -6.66
CA ARG A 103 -6.61 0.86 -6.11
C ARG A 103 -5.59 0.39 -7.14
N PHE A 104 -5.97 -0.58 -7.98
CA PHE A 104 -5.10 -1.05 -9.05
C PHE A 104 -4.80 0.07 -10.04
N GLU A 105 -5.82 0.78 -10.53
CA GLU A 105 -5.68 1.87 -11.50
C GLU A 105 -4.80 3.00 -10.96
N MET A 106 -5.01 3.39 -9.70
CA MET A 106 -4.17 4.40 -9.02
C MET A 106 -2.71 3.95 -8.94
N MET A 107 -2.44 2.74 -8.43
CA MET A 107 -1.07 2.23 -8.28
C MET A 107 -0.39 2.03 -9.63
N ASP A 108 -1.10 1.51 -10.63
CA ASP A 108 -0.56 1.25 -11.98
C ASP A 108 -0.14 2.57 -12.63
N GLY A 109 -0.97 3.62 -12.52
CA GLY A 109 -0.65 4.96 -13.01
C GLY A 109 0.62 5.54 -12.38
N CYS A 110 0.65 5.66 -11.05
CA CYS A 110 1.80 6.20 -10.33
C CYS A 110 3.09 5.42 -10.64
N LEU A 111 3.02 4.09 -10.70
CA LEU A 111 4.21 3.28 -10.96
C LEU A 111 4.69 3.38 -12.42
N ILE A 112 3.78 3.44 -13.40
CA ILE A 112 4.14 3.66 -14.80
C ILE A 112 4.84 5.01 -14.96
N ASP A 113 4.36 6.07 -14.31
CA ASP A 113 4.96 7.39 -14.40
C ASP A 113 6.34 7.44 -13.71
N ASN A 114 6.49 6.80 -12.55
CA ASN A 114 7.78 6.63 -11.89
C ASN A 114 8.79 5.87 -12.79
N LEU A 115 8.35 4.77 -13.43
CA LEU A 115 9.18 3.99 -14.34
C LEU A 115 9.61 4.81 -15.57
N ARG A 116 8.71 5.59 -16.17
CA ARG A 116 9.02 6.49 -17.30
C ARG A 116 10.05 7.54 -16.89
N LYS A 117 9.82 8.25 -15.77
CA LYS A 117 10.78 9.20 -15.20
C LYS A 117 12.14 8.55 -14.93
N GLY A 118 12.13 7.31 -14.42
CA GLY A 118 13.35 6.56 -14.11
C GLY A 118 14.14 6.17 -15.35
N ILE A 119 13.50 5.77 -16.42
CA ILE A 119 14.12 5.50 -17.72
C ILE A 119 14.72 6.79 -18.30
N GLU A 120 13.93 7.87 -18.37
CA GLU A 120 14.35 9.16 -18.89
C GLU A 120 15.58 9.72 -18.16
N ARG A 121 15.59 9.61 -16.82
CA ARG A 121 16.69 10.08 -15.97
C ARG A 121 17.85 9.08 -15.85
N GLY A 122 17.77 7.91 -16.49
CA GLY A 122 18.80 6.89 -16.54
C GLY A 122 18.98 6.08 -15.24
N TYR A 123 17.99 6.02 -14.37
CA TYR A 123 17.98 5.15 -13.18
C TYR A 123 17.53 3.74 -13.50
N TYR A 124 16.59 3.60 -14.44
CA TYR A 124 16.08 2.31 -14.90
C TYR A 124 16.50 2.04 -16.34
N ARG A 125 16.60 0.77 -16.69
CA ARG A 125 17.02 0.31 -18.01
C ARG A 125 16.01 0.74 -19.09
N ALA A 126 16.51 1.13 -20.25
CA ALA A 126 15.65 1.58 -21.35
C ALA A 126 14.92 0.44 -22.09
N ASP A 127 15.34 -0.82 -21.88
CA ASP A 127 14.76 -2.00 -22.53
C ASP A 127 13.52 -2.55 -21.80
N ILE A 128 13.16 -2.02 -20.65
CA ILE A 128 11.96 -2.45 -19.90
C ILE A 128 10.69 -1.81 -20.45
N ASN A 129 9.58 -2.56 -20.37
CA ASN A 129 8.25 -2.02 -20.67
C ASN A 129 7.57 -1.57 -19.37
N PRO A 130 7.33 -0.24 -19.16
CA PRO A 130 6.75 0.26 -17.92
C PRO A 130 5.42 -0.37 -17.54
N VAL A 131 4.54 -0.64 -18.52
CA VAL A 131 3.22 -1.23 -18.26
C VAL A 131 3.34 -2.69 -17.79
N ILE A 132 4.23 -3.47 -18.38
CA ILE A 132 4.45 -4.86 -17.96
C ILE A 132 5.10 -4.90 -16.58
N ILE A 133 6.12 -4.07 -16.36
CA ILE A 133 6.85 -4.00 -15.08
C ILE A 133 5.92 -3.54 -13.94
N SER A 134 5.05 -2.57 -14.19
CA SER A 134 4.05 -2.13 -13.21
C SER A 134 3.16 -3.29 -12.75
N ARG A 135 2.65 -4.08 -13.69
CA ARG A 135 1.78 -5.23 -13.39
C ARG A 135 2.49 -6.36 -12.68
N ILE A 136 3.76 -6.63 -13.02
CA ILE A 136 4.61 -7.59 -12.29
C ILE A 136 4.79 -7.13 -10.84
N TYR A 137 5.08 -5.84 -10.64
CA TYR A 137 5.21 -5.26 -9.30
C TYR A 137 3.90 -5.39 -8.50
N HIS A 138 2.77 -5.01 -9.11
CA HIS A 138 1.45 -5.11 -8.47
C HIS A 138 1.13 -6.56 -8.03
N ASN A 139 1.35 -7.54 -8.91
CA ASN A 139 1.14 -8.95 -8.60
C ASN A 139 2.06 -9.42 -7.46
N GLY A 140 3.33 -9.02 -7.49
CA GLY A 140 4.28 -9.32 -6.43
C GLY A 140 3.82 -8.77 -5.08
N VAL A 141 3.53 -7.47 -5.00
CA VAL A 141 3.07 -6.82 -3.75
C VAL A 141 1.77 -7.45 -3.22
N THR A 142 0.86 -7.85 -4.12
CA THR A 142 -0.40 -8.51 -3.73
C THR A 142 -0.10 -9.90 -3.14
N GLY A 143 0.76 -10.69 -3.80
CA GLY A 143 1.14 -12.03 -3.35
C GLY A 143 1.87 -12.06 -2.00
N LEU A 144 2.56 -10.97 -1.60
CA LEU A 144 3.22 -10.89 -0.29
C LEU A 144 2.25 -11.00 0.90
N LYS A 145 0.97 -10.76 0.69
CA LYS A 145 -0.07 -10.82 1.73
C LYS A 145 -0.74 -12.18 1.83
N GLU A 146 -0.47 -13.08 0.89
CA GLU A 146 -1.05 -14.41 0.86
C GLU A 146 -0.42 -15.28 1.95
N LYS A 147 -1.24 -15.67 2.94
CA LYS A 147 -0.80 -16.46 4.10
C LYS A 147 -0.35 -17.87 3.74
N GLU A 148 -0.76 -18.36 2.58
CA GLU A 148 -0.36 -19.67 2.07
C GLU A 148 1.12 -19.70 1.65
N PHE A 149 1.67 -18.56 1.24
CA PHE A 149 3.06 -18.46 0.80
C PHE A 149 4.00 -17.97 1.90
N TYR A 150 3.49 -17.13 2.82
CA TYR A 150 4.32 -16.51 3.84
C TYR A 150 3.66 -16.61 5.22
N ASP A 151 4.31 -17.29 6.15
CA ASP A 151 3.94 -17.18 7.56
C ASP A 151 4.28 -15.78 8.08
N GLN A 152 3.25 -14.96 8.29
CA GLN A 152 3.40 -13.56 8.69
C GLN A 152 3.93 -13.38 10.12
N HIS A 153 3.96 -14.46 10.95
CA HIS A 153 4.64 -14.45 12.24
C HIS A 153 6.17 -14.50 12.07
N ILE A 154 6.62 -15.21 11.03
CA ILE A 154 8.05 -15.33 10.68
C ILE A 154 8.46 -14.17 9.77
N TYR A 155 7.65 -13.89 8.76
CA TYR A 155 7.90 -12.87 7.74
C TYR A 155 6.82 -11.79 7.74
N PRO A 156 6.92 -10.77 8.61
CA PRO A 156 5.95 -9.69 8.64
C PRO A 156 5.84 -8.96 7.29
N VAL A 157 4.63 -8.55 6.90
CA VAL A 157 4.38 -7.85 5.62
C VAL A 157 5.34 -6.66 5.38
N PRO A 158 5.66 -5.81 6.39
CA PRO A 158 6.63 -4.73 6.19
C PRO A 158 8.03 -5.22 5.78
N TYR A 159 8.48 -6.33 6.35
CA TYR A 159 9.75 -6.96 5.98
C TYR A 159 9.71 -7.48 4.53
N LEU A 160 8.67 -8.24 4.18
CA LEU A 160 8.49 -8.75 2.82
C LEU A 160 8.43 -7.63 1.78
N MET A 161 7.73 -6.54 2.07
CA MET A 161 7.68 -5.37 1.18
C MET A 161 9.05 -4.71 0.99
N ASN A 162 9.90 -4.70 2.02
CA ASN A 162 11.27 -4.19 1.90
C ASN A 162 12.12 -5.06 0.97
N VAL A 163 12.10 -6.38 1.22
CA VAL A 163 12.83 -7.36 0.40
C VAL A 163 12.37 -7.32 -1.05
N PHE A 164 11.06 -7.27 -1.27
CA PHE A 164 10.50 -7.24 -2.61
C PHE A 164 10.84 -5.95 -3.37
N LEU A 165 10.75 -4.78 -2.72
CA LEU A 165 11.10 -3.52 -3.34
C LEU A 165 12.59 -3.48 -3.74
N GLU A 166 13.50 -3.93 -2.86
CA GLU A 166 14.92 -4.03 -3.20
C GLU A 166 15.15 -4.97 -4.39
N TYR A 167 14.58 -6.17 -4.35
CA TYR A 167 14.64 -7.15 -5.44
C TYR A 167 14.14 -6.56 -6.76
N HIS A 168 12.99 -5.89 -6.73
CA HIS A 168 12.38 -5.29 -7.91
C HIS A 168 13.27 -4.21 -8.52
N ILE A 169 13.78 -3.28 -7.70
CA ILE A 169 14.65 -2.20 -8.19
C ILE A 169 15.93 -2.79 -8.78
N ARG A 170 16.56 -3.78 -8.13
CA ARG A 170 17.76 -4.45 -8.67
C ARG A 170 17.51 -5.10 -10.03
N ALA A 171 16.31 -5.63 -10.27
CA ALA A 171 15.94 -6.26 -11.54
C ALA A 171 15.81 -5.26 -12.71
N ILE A 172 15.49 -3.99 -12.44
CA ILE A 172 15.21 -2.99 -13.48
C ILE A 172 16.24 -1.85 -13.56
N ALA A 173 17.09 -1.72 -12.56
CA ALA A 173 18.01 -0.58 -12.43
C ALA A 173 19.20 -0.67 -13.42
N THR A 174 19.71 0.52 -13.78
CA THR A 174 21.04 0.71 -14.39
C THR A 174 22.13 0.70 -13.31
N PRO A 175 23.44 0.72 -13.65
CA PRO A 175 24.51 0.94 -12.65
C PRO A 175 24.27 2.19 -11.79
N LYS A 176 23.86 3.33 -12.37
CA LYS A 176 23.49 4.54 -11.64
C LYS A 176 22.35 4.28 -10.64
N GLY A 177 21.34 3.51 -11.04
CA GLY A 177 20.23 3.14 -10.16
C GLY A 177 20.66 2.22 -9.03
N ILE A 178 21.57 1.28 -9.28
CA ILE A 178 22.16 0.38 -8.25
C ILE A 178 22.94 1.17 -7.20
N ASP A 179 23.76 2.13 -7.62
CA ASP A 179 24.52 3.00 -6.70
C ASP A 179 23.55 3.80 -5.82
N THR A 180 22.53 4.42 -6.42
CA THR A 180 21.49 5.15 -5.69
C THR A 180 20.73 4.27 -4.70
N LEU A 181 20.35 3.06 -5.11
CA LEU A 181 19.70 2.08 -4.23
C LEU A 181 20.60 1.75 -3.03
N SER A 182 21.89 1.52 -3.27
CA SER A 182 22.85 1.20 -2.22
C SER A 182 22.95 2.30 -1.17
N ASP A 183 23.00 3.56 -1.60
CA ASP A 183 23.01 4.72 -0.70
C ASP A 183 21.73 4.82 0.15
N ILE A 184 20.57 4.54 -0.44
CA ILE A 184 19.27 4.54 0.26
C ILE A 184 19.26 3.43 1.31
N LEU A 185 19.69 2.22 0.96
CA LEU A 185 19.70 1.07 1.88
C LEU A 185 20.62 1.30 3.08
N VAL A 186 21.78 1.94 2.88
CA VAL A 186 22.67 2.32 3.98
C VAL A 186 21.99 3.33 4.92
N LYS A 187 21.34 4.34 4.38
CA LYS A 187 20.59 5.33 5.16
C LYS A 187 19.42 4.73 5.94
N ASP A 188 18.67 3.81 5.32
CA ASP A 188 17.53 3.13 5.95
C ASP A 188 17.98 2.17 7.06
N ARG A 189 19.08 1.43 6.89
CA ARG A 189 19.65 0.56 7.94
C ARG A 189 20.06 1.35 9.17
N ASN A 190 20.63 2.52 8.99
CA ASN A 190 21.04 3.41 10.10
C ASN A 190 19.84 4.01 10.87
N LYS A 191 18.63 4.04 10.25
CA LYS A 191 17.40 4.56 10.85
C LYS A 191 16.48 3.48 11.43
N SER A 192 16.64 2.23 10.99
CA SER A 192 15.78 1.11 11.39
C SER A 192 16.61 0.04 12.08
N SER A 193 16.33 -0.21 13.35
CA SER A 193 16.74 -1.44 14.05
C SER A 193 15.91 -2.67 13.60
N MET A 194 15.50 -2.74 12.36
CA MET A 194 14.86 -3.92 11.77
C MET A 194 15.94 -4.92 11.37
N MET A 195 16.41 -5.68 12.36
CA MET A 195 17.12 -6.93 12.07
C MET A 195 16.18 -7.87 11.30
N PRO A 196 16.69 -8.60 10.28
CA PRO A 196 15.98 -9.74 9.74
C PRO A 196 15.69 -10.70 10.90
N PRO A 197 14.54 -11.40 10.91
CA PRO A 197 14.37 -12.51 11.82
C PRO A 197 15.60 -13.39 11.67
N SER A 198 16.25 -13.74 12.79
CA SER A 198 17.46 -14.58 12.82
C SER A 198 17.23 -15.73 11.86
N ALA A 199 18.13 -15.90 10.89
CA ALA A 199 18.06 -16.96 9.90
C ALA A 199 17.82 -18.27 10.66
N ILE A 200 16.58 -18.75 10.60
CA ILE A 200 16.23 -20.06 11.11
C ILE A 200 16.92 -21.00 10.14
N GLY A 201 17.86 -21.77 10.68
CA GLY A 201 18.75 -22.65 9.92
C GLY A 201 17.99 -23.47 8.88
N LEU A 202 18.51 -23.44 7.66
CA LEU A 202 18.29 -24.46 6.67
C LEU A 202 18.94 -25.77 7.16
#